data_b4fd802fef3b3be73ccfdc7526a001b7
#
_entry.id   b4fd802fef3b3be73ccfdc7526a001b7
#
_cell.length_a   1.000
_cell.length_b   1.000
_cell.length_c   1.000
_cell.angle_alpha   90.00
_cell.angle_beta   90.00
_cell.angle_gamma   90.00
#
_symmetry.space_group_name_H-M   'P 1'
#
loop_
_entity.id
_entity.type
_entity.pdbx_description
1 polymer ?
#
loop_
_entity_poly.entity_id
_entity_poly.type
_entity_poly.pdbx_seq_one_letter_code
_entity_poly.pdbx_strand_id
1 'polypeptide(L)'
;MKIAGGLQENGIVVGNAYDKYGSNNALVRWIMQGFARTLDELVDQAQPRSIHEIGCGEGYWVLQWTARGIAARGSDFSEQVIALARENAAAQQVAADIFSARSIYDVEPQRDRADLVVCCEVLEHLEDPQAGLDALQRIVDNFLILSVPQEPLWRVLNMVRGKYLASLGNTPGHVQHWSPGAFVALVGRYFDIIEIRKPLPWTMLLCRARR
;
A
#
# COMPACT_ATOMS: atom_id res chain seq x y z
N MET A 1 15.07 2.57 -9.19
CA MET A 1 14.94 1.27 -8.51
C MET A 1 14.46 0.21 -9.52
N LYS A 2 14.68 -1.08 -9.25
CA LYS A 2 14.10 -2.16 -10.07
C LYS A 2 12.61 -2.30 -9.76
N ILE A 3 11.81 -2.61 -10.79
CA ILE A 3 10.36 -2.81 -10.69
C ILE A 3 9.96 -4.15 -11.29
N ALA A 4 8.79 -4.67 -10.89
CA ALA A 4 8.25 -5.92 -11.39
C ALA A 4 7.86 -5.88 -12.87
N GLY A 5 7.43 -4.71 -13.38
CA GLY A 5 7.20 -4.52 -14.82
C GLY A 5 6.06 -5.38 -15.39
N GLY A 6 5.07 -5.73 -14.59
CA GLY A 6 3.96 -6.58 -15.01
C GLY A 6 4.18 -8.08 -14.83
N LEU A 7 5.11 -8.46 -13.95
CA LEU A 7 5.27 -9.86 -13.51
C LEU A 7 3.95 -10.43 -13.01
N GLN A 8 3.76 -11.73 -13.19
CA GLN A 8 2.59 -12.44 -12.67
C GLN A 8 3.06 -13.61 -11.80
N GLU A 9 2.40 -13.78 -10.67
CA GLU A 9 2.57 -14.93 -9.78
C GLU A 9 1.19 -15.56 -9.55
N ASN A 10 1.05 -16.84 -9.87
CA ASN A 10 -0.21 -17.58 -9.82
C ASN A 10 -1.39 -16.90 -10.57
N GLY A 11 -1.08 -16.20 -11.68
CA GLY A 11 -2.08 -15.49 -12.48
C GLY A 11 -2.46 -14.10 -11.94
N ILE A 12 -1.85 -13.66 -10.84
CA ILE A 12 -2.05 -12.33 -10.24
C ILE A 12 -0.89 -11.43 -10.69
N VAL A 13 -1.21 -10.23 -11.17
CA VAL A 13 -0.19 -9.19 -11.44
C VAL A 13 0.39 -8.71 -10.12
N VAL A 14 1.72 -8.79 -9.96
CA VAL A 14 2.41 -8.45 -8.73
C VAL A 14 3.33 -7.24 -8.91
N GLY A 15 3.47 -6.44 -7.87
CA GLY A 15 4.29 -5.24 -7.86
C GLY A 15 3.81 -4.16 -8.83
N ASN A 16 4.70 -3.23 -9.17
CA ASN A 16 4.36 -2.12 -10.05
C ASN A 16 4.47 -2.53 -11.54
N ALA A 17 3.40 -2.32 -12.32
CA ALA A 17 3.38 -2.60 -13.76
C ALA A 17 4.32 -1.66 -14.56
N TYR A 18 4.62 -0.48 -14.02
CA TYR A 18 5.57 0.48 -14.58
C TYR A 18 6.16 1.34 -13.46
N ASP A 19 7.32 1.96 -13.70
CA ASP A 19 7.95 2.86 -12.73
C ASP A 19 7.13 4.15 -12.59
N LYS A 20 6.18 4.13 -11.65
CA LYS A 20 5.32 5.28 -11.34
C LYS A 20 6.07 6.37 -10.55
N TYR A 21 7.10 5.99 -9.79
CA TYR A 21 7.89 6.91 -8.97
C TYR A 21 8.97 7.64 -9.77
N GLY A 22 9.59 7.00 -10.77
CA GLY A 22 10.55 7.60 -11.68
C GLY A 22 9.97 8.08 -13.02
N SER A 23 8.64 8.19 -13.14
CA SER A 23 7.96 8.53 -14.39
C SER A 23 8.32 9.93 -14.89
N ASN A 24 8.61 10.04 -16.21
CA ASN A 24 8.80 11.33 -16.89
C ASN A 24 7.48 12.02 -17.26
N ASN A 25 6.33 11.36 -17.13
CA ASN A 25 5.03 11.95 -17.42
C ASN A 25 4.61 12.94 -16.32
N ALA A 26 4.39 14.21 -16.68
CA ALA A 26 4.07 15.27 -15.73
C ALA A 26 2.79 15.00 -14.92
N LEU A 27 1.75 14.42 -15.54
CA LEU A 27 0.50 14.07 -14.86
C LEU A 27 0.71 12.93 -13.85
N VAL A 28 1.46 11.89 -14.24
CA VAL A 28 1.80 10.77 -13.33
C VAL A 28 2.60 11.30 -12.14
N ARG A 29 3.61 12.15 -12.39
CA ARG A 29 4.37 12.77 -11.30
C ARG A 29 3.49 13.59 -10.36
N TRP A 30 2.62 14.43 -10.89
CA TRP A 30 1.72 15.26 -10.08
C TRP A 30 0.81 14.39 -9.19
N ILE A 31 0.22 13.34 -9.75
CA ILE A 31 -0.63 12.38 -9.02
C ILE A 31 0.20 11.68 -7.92
N MET A 32 1.38 11.15 -8.27
CA MET A 32 2.23 10.44 -7.31
C MET A 32 2.80 11.36 -6.23
N GLN A 33 3.09 12.62 -6.55
CA GLN A 33 3.50 13.63 -5.56
C GLN A 33 2.37 13.93 -4.57
N GLY A 34 1.11 13.97 -5.03
CA GLY A 34 -0.05 14.12 -4.16
C GLY A 34 -0.18 12.96 -3.16
N PHE A 35 -0.03 11.73 -3.65
CA PHE A 35 -0.02 10.54 -2.81
C PHE A 35 1.14 10.57 -1.81
N ALA A 36 2.37 10.77 -2.30
CA ALA A 36 3.58 10.79 -1.51
C ALA A 36 3.51 11.82 -0.37
N ARG A 37 3.17 13.07 -0.70
CA ARG A 37 3.02 14.13 0.30
C ARG A 37 2.00 13.77 1.37
N THR A 38 0.82 13.25 0.96
CA THR A 38 -0.22 12.87 1.92
C THR A 38 0.24 11.74 2.82
N LEU A 39 0.91 10.72 2.27
CA LEU A 39 1.44 9.62 3.07
C LEU A 39 2.51 10.11 4.06
N ASP A 40 3.44 10.96 3.61
CA ASP A 40 4.48 11.53 4.47
C ASP A 40 3.88 12.39 5.60
N GLU A 41 2.90 13.24 5.30
CA GLU A 41 2.19 14.05 6.31
C GLU A 41 1.53 13.16 7.39
N LEU A 42 0.89 12.06 6.99
CA LEU A 42 0.25 11.13 7.93
C LEU A 42 1.27 10.33 8.74
N VAL A 43 2.39 9.93 8.14
CA VAL A 43 3.51 9.28 8.86
C VAL A 43 4.12 10.25 9.87
N ASP A 44 4.34 11.53 9.47
CA ASP A 44 4.87 12.56 10.36
C ASP A 44 3.89 12.86 11.52
N GLN A 45 2.58 12.84 11.26
CA GLN A 45 1.56 13.00 12.29
C GLN A 45 1.55 11.82 13.30
N ALA A 46 1.75 10.59 12.81
CA ALA A 46 1.80 9.40 13.65
C ALA A 46 3.08 9.32 14.50
N GLN A 47 4.19 9.96 14.06
CA GLN A 47 5.51 9.95 14.73
C GLN A 47 5.96 8.55 15.16
N PRO A 48 5.97 7.56 14.26
CA PRO A 48 6.21 6.18 14.64
C PRO A 48 7.69 5.93 14.95
N ARG A 49 7.95 5.04 15.93
CA ARG A 49 9.29 4.47 16.18
C ARG A 49 9.59 3.32 15.22
N SER A 50 8.56 2.63 14.77
CA SER A 50 8.68 1.53 13.82
C SER A 50 7.53 1.54 12.82
N ILE A 51 7.82 1.15 11.56
CA ILE A 51 6.84 1.01 10.48
C ILE A 51 6.91 -0.40 9.92
N HIS A 52 5.74 -1.01 9.68
CA HIS A 52 5.61 -2.21 8.86
C HIS A 52 4.67 -1.92 7.68
N GLU A 53 5.21 -2.01 6.46
CA GLU A 53 4.40 -1.92 5.24
C GLU A 53 3.95 -3.31 4.81
N ILE A 54 2.63 -3.51 4.77
CA ILE A 54 1.97 -4.71 4.24
C ILE A 54 1.61 -4.44 2.78
N GLY A 55 2.06 -5.33 1.87
CA GLY A 55 1.99 -5.09 0.44
C GLY A 55 3.06 -4.09 -0.04
N CYS A 56 4.29 -4.26 0.44
CA CYS A 56 5.38 -3.30 0.20
C CYS A 56 5.89 -3.28 -1.25
N GLY A 57 5.45 -4.22 -2.09
CA GLY A 57 5.94 -4.33 -3.45
C GLY A 57 7.46 -4.40 -3.50
N GLU A 58 8.07 -3.63 -4.39
CA GLU A 58 9.52 -3.56 -4.58
C GLU A 58 10.27 -2.74 -3.50
N GLY A 59 9.56 -2.39 -2.39
CA GLY A 59 10.15 -1.80 -1.19
C GLY A 59 10.38 -0.29 -1.24
N TYR A 60 9.71 0.45 -2.15
CA TYR A 60 9.96 1.88 -2.33
C TYR A 60 9.79 2.67 -1.03
N TRP A 61 8.65 2.58 -0.36
CA TRP A 61 8.37 3.37 0.84
C TRP A 61 9.19 2.92 2.04
N VAL A 62 9.38 1.62 2.23
CA VAL A 62 10.24 1.08 3.29
C VAL A 62 11.64 1.67 3.20
N LEU A 63 12.22 1.73 1.99
CA LEU A 63 13.55 2.32 1.78
C LEU A 63 13.57 3.83 2.03
N GLN A 64 12.50 4.57 1.66
CA GLN A 64 12.38 6.00 1.97
C GLN A 64 12.35 6.25 3.49
N TRP A 65 11.57 5.49 4.25
CA TRP A 65 11.50 5.63 5.70
C TRP A 65 12.81 5.21 6.39
N THR A 66 13.45 4.15 5.91
CA THR A 66 14.78 3.74 6.39
C THR A 66 15.82 4.84 6.17
N ALA A 67 15.81 5.50 5.01
CA ALA A 67 16.70 6.63 4.72
C ALA A 67 16.45 7.86 5.64
N ARG A 68 15.22 7.98 6.17
CA ARG A 68 14.86 8.99 7.19
C ARG A 68 15.24 8.57 8.62
N GLY A 69 15.84 7.39 8.81
CA GLY A 69 16.23 6.87 10.12
C GLY A 69 15.09 6.21 10.91
N ILE A 70 13.96 5.92 10.28
CA ILE A 70 12.84 5.19 10.91
C ILE A 70 13.10 3.68 10.77
N ALA A 71 12.91 2.91 11.83
CA ALA A 71 12.97 1.46 11.78
C ALA A 71 11.81 0.91 10.94
N ALA A 72 12.05 0.69 9.64
CA ALA A 72 11.03 0.24 8.70
C ALA A 72 11.30 -1.16 8.16
N ARG A 73 10.24 -1.92 7.91
CA ARG A 73 10.28 -3.21 7.23
C ARG A 73 9.05 -3.37 6.34
N GLY A 74 9.11 -4.33 5.42
CA GLY A 74 8.02 -4.60 4.49
C GLY A 74 7.75 -6.08 4.29
N SER A 75 6.50 -6.40 4.01
CA SER A 75 6.09 -7.72 3.54
C SER A 75 5.18 -7.62 2.33
N ASP A 76 5.29 -8.60 1.45
CA ASP A 76 4.44 -8.80 0.30
C ASP A 76 4.22 -10.31 0.09
N PHE A 77 3.09 -10.72 -0.48
CA PHE A 77 2.81 -12.13 -0.68
C PHE A 77 3.69 -12.76 -1.77
N SER A 78 4.19 -11.94 -2.70
CA SER A 78 4.98 -12.38 -3.85
C SER A 78 6.47 -12.52 -3.50
N GLU A 79 6.98 -13.74 -3.59
CA GLU A 79 8.43 -13.98 -3.42
C GLU A 79 9.26 -13.29 -4.49
N GLN A 80 8.75 -13.20 -5.72
CA GLN A 80 9.44 -12.54 -6.83
C GLN A 80 9.60 -11.03 -6.57
N VAL A 81 8.55 -10.38 -6.07
CA VAL A 81 8.58 -8.95 -5.75
C VAL A 81 9.46 -8.67 -4.54
N ILE A 82 9.46 -9.53 -3.53
CA ILE A 82 10.37 -9.43 -2.38
C ILE A 82 11.84 -9.63 -2.79
N ALA A 83 12.11 -10.49 -3.77
CA ALA A 83 13.47 -10.59 -4.32
C ALA A 83 13.92 -9.25 -4.92
N LEU A 84 13.06 -8.56 -5.68
CA LEU A 84 13.34 -7.23 -6.20
C LEU A 84 13.51 -6.18 -5.08
N ALA A 85 12.68 -6.23 -4.03
CA ALA A 85 12.82 -5.33 -2.88
C ALA A 85 14.18 -5.49 -2.19
N ARG A 86 14.65 -6.74 -2.03
CA ARG A 86 15.98 -7.05 -1.47
C ARG A 86 17.12 -6.57 -2.37
N GLU A 87 16.98 -6.69 -3.68
CA GLU A 87 17.96 -6.14 -4.63
C GLU A 87 18.01 -4.60 -4.58
N ASN A 88 16.85 -3.95 -4.45
CA ASN A 88 16.75 -2.51 -4.27
C ASN A 88 17.39 -2.05 -2.94
N ALA A 89 17.20 -2.82 -1.86
CA ALA A 89 17.85 -2.56 -0.57
C ALA A 89 19.38 -2.67 -0.68
N ALA A 90 19.87 -3.75 -1.28
CA ALA A 90 21.30 -3.96 -1.49
C ALA A 90 21.95 -2.82 -2.30
N ALA A 91 21.26 -2.32 -3.33
CA ALA A 91 21.73 -1.19 -4.14
C ALA A 91 21.83 0.13 -3.33
N GLN A 92 21.12 0.25 -2.21
CA GLN A 92 21.16 1.39 -1.29
C GLN A 92 21.94 1.10 0.01
N GLN A 93 22.65 -0.03 0.08
CA GLN A 93 23.40 -0.49 1.25
C GLN A 93 22.51 -0.66 2.51
N VAL A 94 21.25 -0.99 2.31
CA VAL A 94 20.28 -1.33 3.35
C VAL A 94 20.22 -2.86 3.51
N ALA A 95 20.07 -3.34 4.75
CA ALA A 95 19.92 -4.77 5.03
C ALA A 95 18.70 -5.36 4.31
N ALA A 96 18.88 -6.50 3.64
CA ALA A 96 17.83 -7.12 2.83
C ALA A 96 16.78 -7.88 3.67
N ASP A 97 17.10 -8.22 4.91
CA ASP A 97 16.26 -8.96 5.85
C ASP A 97 15.07 -8.15 6.41
N ILE A 98 15.04 -6.83 6.13
CA ILE A 98 13.87 -6.00 6.41
C ILE A 98 12.68 -6.34 5.49
N PHE A 99 12.87 -7.16 4.45
CA PHE A 99 11.82 -7.60 3.53
C PHE A 99 11.53 -9.08 3.67
N SER A 100 10.25 -9.45 3.78
CA SER A 100 9.79 -10.84 3.92
C SER A 100 8.63 -11.17 2.97
N ALA A 101 8.70 -12.35 2.35
CA ALA A 101 7.57 -12.88 1.59
C ALA A 101 6.51 -13.38 2.57
N ARG A 102 5.36 -12.70 2.62
CA ARG A 102 4.26 -13.00 3.54
C ARG A 102 2.96 -12.33 3.09
N SER A 103 1.90 -13.14 3.08
CA SER A 103 0.55 -12.63 2.83
C SER A 103 0.05 -11.80 4.03
N ILE A 104 -0.83 -10.84 3.76
CA ILE A 104 -1.56 -10.10 4.80
C ILE A 104 -2.33 -11.05 5.74
N TYR A 105 -2.80 -12.19 5.24
CA TYR A 105 -3.54 -13.17 6.04
C TYR A 105 -2.67 -13.94 7.04
N ASP A 106 -1.34 -14.03 6.76
CA ASP A 106 -0.36 -14.81 7.52
C ASP A 106 0.46 -13.96 8.50
N VAL A 107 0.08 -12.68 8.69
CA VAL A 107 0.79 -11.82 9.65
C VAL A 107 0.54 -12.25 11.09
N GLU A 108 1.61 -12.22 11.90
CA GLU A 108 1.64 -12.68 13.28
C GLU A 108 2.11 -11.57 14.24
N PRO A 109 1.42 -11.35 15.39
CA PRO A 109 1.80 -10.30 16.34
C PRO A 109 3.25 -10.36 16.82
N GLN A 110 3.81 -11.58 16.96
CA GLN A 110 5.16 -11.78 17.48
C GLN A 110 6.25 -11.26 16.54
N ARG A 111 5.95 -11.16 15.24
CA ARG A 111 6.91 -10.79 14.20
C ARG A 111 6.57 -9.50 13.46
N ASP A 112 5.26 -9.25 13.30
CA ASP A 112 4.78 -8.25 12.34
C ASP A 112 4.25 -6.97 13.01
N ARG A 113 4.14 -6.95 14.34
CA ARG A 113 3.63 -5.81 15.11
C ARG A 113 4.53 -4.57 14.96
N ALA A 114 3.93 -3.41 14.75
CA ALA A 114 4.63 -2.13 14.60
C ALA A 114 3.83 -0.96 15.21
N ASP A 115 4.52 0.13 15.56
CA ASP A 115 3.88 1.37 16.02
C ASP A 115 2.93 1.92 14.95
N LEU A 116 3.37 1.89 13.69
CA LEU A 116 2.58 2.23 12.52
C LEU A 116 2.61 1.05 11.53
N VAL A 117 1.44 0.59 11.15
CA VAL A 117 1.29 -0.30 9.99
C VAL A 117 0.81 0.54 8.81
N VAL A 118 1.41 0.34 7.64
CA VAL A 118 0.98 0.95 6.38
C VAL A 118 0.51 -0.16 5.44
N CYS A 119 -0.70 -0.03 4.90
CA CYS A 119 -1.27 -1.00 3.97
C CYS A 119 -2.01 -0.22 2.87
N CYS A 120 -1.25 0.21 1.85
CA CYS A 120 -1.72 1.05 0.77
C CYS A 120 -1.84 0.27 -0.52
N GLU A 121 -3.00 0.39 -1.21
CA GLU A 121 -3.25 -0.26 -2.50
C GLU A 121 -3.15 -1.80 -2.42
N VAL A 122 -3.76 -2.36 -1.37
CA VAL A 122 -3.76 -3.81 -1.10
C VAL A 122 -5.19 -4.35 -0.97
N LEU A 123 -6.04 -3.70 -0.19
CA LEU A 123 -7.36 -4.23 0.16
C LEU A 123 -8.25 -4.45 -1.07
N GLU A 124 -8.10 -3.64 -2.12
CA GLU A 124 -8.84 -3.78 -3.38
C GLU A 124 -8.51 -5.07 -4.14
N HIS A 125 -7.39 -5.69 -3.83
CA HIS A 125 -6.95 -6.96 -4.43
C HIS A 125 -7.38 -8.19 -3.62
N LEU A 126 -7.85 -8.02 -2.40
CA LEU A 126 -8.21 -9.13 -1.52
C LEU A 126 -9.59 -9.70 -1.85
N GLU A 127 -9.68 -11.03 -1.92
CA GLU A 127 -10.97 -11.72 -2.01
C GLU A 127 -11.79 -11.52 -0.72
N ASP A 128 -11.13 -11.58 0.43
CA ASP A 128 -11.72 -11.31 1.75
C ASP A 128 -11.01 -10.12 2.44
N PRO A 129 -11.44 -8.88 2.16
CA PRO A 129 -10.85 -7.69 2.80
C PRO A 129 -11.18 -7.60 4.30
N GLN A 130 -12.22 -8.29 4.79
CA GLN A 130 -12.56 -8.31 6.21
C GLN A 130 -11.54 -9.13 6.97
N ALA A 131 -11.20 -10.34 6.50
CA ALA A 131 -10.11 -11.12 7.07
C ALA A 131 -8.77 -10.39 7.03
N GLY A 132 -8.51 -9.59 5.98
CA GLY A 132 -7.35 -8.70 5.91
C GLY A 132 -7.35 -7.64 7.02
N LEU A 133 -8.49 -7.00 7.28
CA LEU A 133 -8.64 -6.01 8.36
C LEU A 133 -8.51 -6.65 9.75
N ASP A 134 -9.07 -7.86 9.95
CA ASP A 134 -8.87 -8.64 11.18
C ASP A 134 -7.39 -8.97 11.41
N ALA A 135 -6.67 -9.30 10.34
CA ALA A 135 -5.23 -9.56 10.41
C ALA A 135 -4.45 -8.31 10.80
N LEU A 136 -4.77 -7.16 10.20
CA LEU A 136 -4.16 -5.88 10.56
C LEU A 136 -4.42 -5.49 12.02
N GLN A 137 -5.63 -5.73 12.57
CA GLN A 137 -5.93 -5.45 13.97
C GLN A 137 -4.97 -6.16 14.94
N ARG A 138 -4.49 -7.35 14.60
CA ARG A 138 -3.58 -8.12 15.44
C ARG A 138 -2.18 -7.54 15.54
N ILE A 139 -1.74 -6.75 14.54
CA ILE A 139 -0.35 -6.28 14.42
C ILE A 139 -0.17 -4.77 14.57
N VAL A 140 -1.28 -4.01 14.61
CA VAL A 140 -1.25 -2.54 14.79
C VAL A 140 -1.14 -2.23 16.28
N ASP A 141 -0.01 -1.61 16.70
CA ASP A 141 0.14 -1.16 18.08
C ASP A 141 -0.56 0.17 18.35
N ASN A 142 -0.35 1.16 17.50
CA ASN A 142 -0.89 2.51 17.68
C ASN A 142 -1.68 2.98 16.46
N PHE A 143 -1.03 3.03 15.27
CA PHE A 143 -1.60 3.65 14.09
C PHE A 143 -1.58 2.73 12.88
N LEU A 144 -2.56 2.95 12.00
CA LEU A 144 -2.69 2.29 10.71
C LEU A 144 -2.95 3.34 9.64
N ILE A 145 -2.19 3.31 8.54
CA ILE A 145 -2.51 4.04 7.32
C ILE A 145 -3.00 3.05 6.27
N LEU A 146 -4.16 3.32 5.70
CA LEU A 146 -4.77 2.55 4.62
C LEU A 146 -5.02 3.44 3.41
N SER A 147 -4.83 2.94 2.20
CA SER A 147 -5.35 3.59 1.00
C SER A 147 -5.99 2.60 0.04
N VAL A 148 -6.98 3.10 -0.71
CA VAL A 148 -7.60 2.40 -1.84
C VAL A 148 -7.96 3.40 -2.92
N PRO A 149 -8.10 2.98 -4.21
CA PRO A 149 -8.61 3.83 -5.26
C PRO A 149 -10.04 4.31 -4.97
N GLN A 150 -10.35 5.56 -5.34
CA GLN A 150 -11.71 6.10 -5.23
C GLN A 150 -12.56 5.63 -6.40
N GLU A 151 -13.59 4.87 -6.13
CA GLU A 151 -14.57 4.51 -7.15
C GLU A 151 -15.81 5.43 -7.11
N PRO A 152 -16.37 5.79 -8.26
CA PRO A 152 -16.02 5.36 -9.63
C PRO A 152 -14.91 6.19 -10.32
N LEU A 153 -14.31 7.16 -9.64
CA LEU A 153 -13.32 8.08 -10.22
C LEU A 153 -12.15 7.34 -10.90
N TRP A 154 -11.61 6.31 -10.24
CA TRP A 154 -10.51 5.50 -10.77
C TRP A 154 -10.82 4.89 -12.13
N ARG A 155 -11.98 4.27 -12.25
CA ARG A 155 -12.46 3.65 -13.50
C ARG A 155 -12.67 4.69 -14.59
N VAL A 156 -13.28 5.84 -14.25
CA VAL A 156 -13.47 6.95 -15.20
C VAL A 156 -12.12 7.45 -15.72
N LEU A 157 -11.14 7.67 -14.86
CA LEU A 157 -9.79 8.09 -15.26
C LEU A 157 -9.09 7.05 -16.15
N ASN A 158 -9.28 5.77 -15.89
CA ASN A 158 -8.76 4.70 -16.76
C ASN A 158 -9.39 4.74 -18.14
N MET A 159 -10.72 4.89 -18.22
CA MET A 159 -11.44 5.01 -19.51
C MET A 159 -11.01 6.26 -20.31
N VAL A 160 -10.88 7.41 -19.64
CA VAL A 160 -10.42 8.65 -20.29
C VAL A 160 -9.01 8.49 -20.89
N ARG A 161 -8.15 7.68 -20.25
CA ARG A 161 -6.81 7.35 -20.78
C ARG A 161 -6.82 6.22 -21.82
N GLY A 162 -8.00 5.73 -22.23
CA GLY A 162 -8.13 4.62 -23.17
C GLY A 162 -7.71 3.26 -22.60
N LYS A 163 -7.59 3.13 -21.27
CA LYS A 163 -7.18 1.88 -20.62
C LYS A 163 -8.40 1.10 -20.11
N TYR A 164 -8.30 -0.22 -20.23
CA TYR A 164 -9.28 -1.16 -19.68
C TYR A 164 -10.74 -0.90 -20.13
N LEU A 165 -10.93 -0.42 -21.37
CA LEU A 165 -12.27 -0.06 -21.91
C LEU A 165 -13.23 -1.26 -21.90
N ALA A 166 -12.74 -2.44 -22.25
CA ALA A 166 -13.54 -3.67 -22.27
C ALA A 166 -14.07 -4.08 -20.87
N SER A 167 -13.36 -3.69 -19.80
CA SER A 167 -13.77 -3.92 -18.41
C SER A 167 -14.29 -2.64 -17.73
N LEU A 168 -14.81 -1.69 -18.51
CA LEU A 168 -15.34 -0.42 -18.03
C LEU A 168 -14.38 0.31 -17.07
N GLY A 169 -13.11 0.33 -17.45
CA GLY A 169 -12.04 1.00 -16.70
C GLY A 169 -11.53 0.24 -15.46
N ASN A 170 -12.04 -0.98 -15.20
CA ASN A 170 -11.53 -1.77 -14.07
C ASN A 170 -10.09 -2.22 -14.30
N THR A 171 -9.23 -1.98 -13.34
CA THR A 171 -7.84 -2.45 -13.36
C THR A 171 -7.80 -3.96 -13.13
N PRO A 172 -7.03 -4.73 -13.92
CA PRO A 172 -6.84 -6.16 -13.65
C PRO A 172 -6.35 -6.39 -12.23
N GLY A 173 -7.00 -7.34 -11.52
CA GLY A 173 -6.70 -7.65 -10.13
C GLY A 173 -7.47 -6.83 -9.09
N HIS A 174 -8.17 -5.75 -9.46
CA HIS A 174 -9.09 -5.09 -8.54
C HIS A 174 -10.40 -5.88 -8.46
N VAL A 175 -10.57 -6.61 -7.38
CA VAL A 175 -11.79 -7.40 -7.10
C VAL A 175 -12.77 -6.64 -6.21
N GLN A 176 -12.28 -5.67 -5.43
CA GLN A 176 -13.08 -4.79 -4.58
C GLN A 176 -13.13 -3.36 -5.14
N HIS A 177 -14.26 -2.70 -4.91
CA HIS A 177 -14.51 -1.35 -5.41
C HIS A 177 -15.27 -0.55 -4.34
N TRP A 178 -14.63 0.48 -3.78
CA TRP A 178 -15.27 1.30 -2.76
C TRP A 178 -15.38 2.76 -3.15
N SER A 179 -16.55 3.33 -2.94
CA SER A 179 -16.64 4.78 -2.79
C SER A 179 -15.92 5.21 -1.50
N PRO A 180 -15.48 6.47 -1.39
CA PRO A 180 -14.84 6.96 -0.16
C PRO A 180 -15.68 6.71 1.11
N GLY A 181 -17.00 6.91 1.04
CA GLY A 181 -17.91 6.66 2.16
C GLY A 181 -18.02 5.19 2.53
N ALA A 182 -18.08 4.29 1.55
CA ALA A 182 -18.15 2.84 1.79
C ALA A 182 -16.83 2.33 2.42
N PHE A 183 -15.68 2.83 1.97
CA PHE A 183 -14.38 2.47 2.55
C PHE A 183 -14.26 2.95 4.00
N VAL A 184 -14.63 4.20 4.28
CA VAL A 184 -14.67 4.75 5.65
C VAL A 184 -15.60 3.91 6.54
N ALA A 185 -16.80 3.55 6.06
CA ALA A 185 -17.74 2.75 6.82
C ALA A 185 -17.23 1.31 7.09
N LEU A 186 -16.50 0.71 6.14
CA LEU A 186 -15.88 -0.59 6.32
C LEU A 186 -14.78 -0.54 7.38
N VAL A 187 -13.79 0.34 7.21
CA VAL A 187 -12.63 0.45 8.11
C VAL A 187 -13.06 0.89 9.51
N GLY A 188 -14.06 1.78 9.60
CA GLY A 188 -14.63 2.26 10.87
C GLY A 188 -15.26 1.17 11.75
N ARG A 189 -15.47 -0.05 11.25
CA ARG A 189 -15.89 -1.20 12.08
C ARG A 189 -14.73 -1.81 12.86
N TYR A 190 -13.50 -1.63 12.37
CA TYR A 190 -12.28 -2.26 12.90
C TYR A 190 -11.39 -1.29 13.67
N PHE A 191 -11.31 -0.04 13.23
CA PHE A 191 -10.39 0.98 13.73
C PHE A 191 -11.11 2.29 13.99
N ASP A 192 -10.54 3.12 14.87
CA ASP A 192 -10.99 4.50 15.04
C ASP A 192 -10.32 5.38 13.99
N ILE A 193 -11.11 5.95 13.08
CA ILE A 193 -10.60 6.81 12.00
C ILE A 193 -10.28 8.18 12.59
N ILE A 194 -9.00 8.58 12.52
CA ILE A 194 -8.53 9.88 13.01
C ILE A 194 -8.63 10.92 11.90
N GLU A 195 -8.23 10.53 10.69
CA GLU A 195 -8.16 11.45 9.57
C GLU A 195 -8.50 10.77 8.25
N ILE A 196 -9.15 11.53 7.38
CA ILE A 196 -9.52 11.10 6.02
C ILE A 196 -8.88 12.09 5.05
N ARG A 197 -8.01 11.59 4.18
CA ARG A 197 -7.39 12.36 3.09
C ARG A 197 -7.82 11.79 1.75
N LYS A 198 -7.85 12.65 0.73
CA LYS A 198 -8.26 12.26 -0.63
C LYS A 198 -7.24 12.74 -1.66
N PRO A 199 -5.97 12.26 -1.60
CA PRO A 199 -5.04 12.54 -2.68
C PRO A 199 -5.56 11.88 -3.96
N LEU A 200 -5.85 12.65 -4.99
CA LEU A 200 -6.44 12.10 -6.22
C LEU A 200 -5.51 11.07 -6.87
N PRO A 201 -6.03 9.92 -7.28
CA PRO A 201 -7.42 9.44 -7.21
C PRO A 201 -7.68 8.44 -6.05
N TRP A 202 -7.09 8.60 -4.89
CA TRP A 202 -7.20 7.68 -3.74
C TRP A 202 -7.99 8.25 -2.57
N THR A 203 -8.50 7.33 -1.74
CA THR A 203 -8.91 7.64 -0.36
C THR A 203 -7.85 7.06 0.56
N MET A 204 -7.30 7.88 1.45
CA MET A 204 -6.29 7.49 2.43
C MET A 204 -6.79 7.81 3.84
N LEU A 205 -6.64 6.87 4.75
CA LEU A 205 -7.12 6.96 6.13
C LEU A 205 -5.94 6.83 7.09
N LEU A 206 -5.87 7.70 8.10
CA LEU A 206 -5.10 7.47 9.31
C LEU A 206 -6.06 6.96 10.38
N CYS A 207 -5.75 5.82 10.95
CA CYS A 207 -6.58 5.14 11.94
C CYS A 207 -5.78 4.86 13.21
N ARG A 208 -6.49 4.66 14.32
CA ARG A 208 -5.94 4.21 15.61
C ARG A 208 -6.46 2.82 15.92
N ALA A 209 -5.61 1.97 16.50
CA ALA A 209 -6.02 0.68 17.05
C ALA A 209 -7.08 0.89 18.13
N ARG A 210 -8.15 0.11 18.10
CA ARG A 210 -9.10 0.02 19.19
C ARG A 210 -8.51 -0.85 20.30
N ARG A 211 -8.50 -0.34 21.52
CA ARG A 211 -8.07 -1.05 22.72
C ARG A 211 -9.25 -1.77 23.37
#